data_5c44120416b917e0061c7740321d235e
#
_entry.id   5c44120416b917e0061c7740321d235e
#
_cell.length_a   1.000
_cell.length_b   1.000
_cell.length_c   1.000
_cell.angle_alpha   90.00
_cell.angle_beta   90.00
_cell.angle_gamma   90.00
#
_symmetry.space_group_name_H-M   'P 1'
#
loop_
_entity.id
_entity.type
_entity.pdbx_description
1 polymer ?
#
loop_
_entity_poly.entity_id
_entity_poly.type
_entity_poly.pdbx_seq_one_letter_code
_entity_poly.pdbx_strand_id
1 'polypeptide(L)'
;MSDARWYVVHTYSGYENKVATNIEKAVENRKLQDLICEVRVPTETVVEIKENKKTGAKEHKEVERKVYPGYVMIKMIMTDDSWYVVRNIRGVTGFVGPGSKPIPLTEDEVLRLGVETREIIVNFAVSDSVKVTDGYLEGFIGTVEHIEPENDLVRVTVSMMGKDVLVELELDQVETLD
;
A
#
# COMPACT_ATOMS: atom_id res chain seq x y z
N MET A 1 -26.17 -2.43 2.85
CA MET A 1 -25.26 -1.32 3.18
C MET A 1 -24.18 -1.29 2.14
N SER A 2 -23.98 -0.14 1.50
CA SER A 2 -22.83 -0.01 0.57
C SER A 2 -21.57 0.20 1.39
N ASP A 3 -20.59 -0.66 1.17
CA ASP A 3 -19.31 -0.59 1.86
C ASP A 3 -18.45 0.54 1.33
N ALA A 4 -17.64 1.14 2.21
CA ALA A 4 -16.67 2.13 1.81
C ALA A 4 -15.61 1.52 0.89
N ARG A 5 -15.32 2.19 -0.21
CA ARG A 5 -14.33 1.78 -1.21
C ARG A 5 -13.36 2.90 -1.50
N TRP A 6 -12.21 2.55 -2.03
CA TRP A 6 -11.21 3.51 -2.46
C TRP A 6 -11.52 4.07 -3.83
N TYR A 7 -11.50 5.40 -3.93
CA TYR A 7 -11.65 6.15 -5.18
C TYR A 7 -10.44 7.05 -5.39
N VAL A 8 -10.14 7.33 -6.62
CA VAL A 8 -9.04 8.24 -7.00
C VAL A 8 -9.61 9.56 -7.50
N VAL A 9 -9.07 10.63 -6.99
CA VAL A 9 -9.41 12.00 -7.37
C VAL A 9 -8.22 12.65 -8.02
N HIS A 10 -8.44 13.27 -9.19
CA HIS A 10 -7.43 14.07 -9.87
C HIS A 10 -7.41 15.50 -9.34
N THR A 11 -6.22 16.00 -9.05
CA THR A 11 -5.98 17.36 -8.56
C THR A 11 -5.00 18.09 -9.44
N TYR A 12 -4.88 19.40 -9.25
CA TYR A 12 -3.75 20.12 -9.82
C TYR A 12 -2.44 19.66 -9.19
N SER A 13 -1.39 19.59 -10.00
CA SER A 13 -0.06 19.18 -9.53
C SER A 13 0.45 20.11 -8.42
N GLY A 14 0.91 19.53 -7.33
CA GLY A 14 1.35 20.25 -6.13
C GLY A 14 0.24 20.58 -5.12
N TYR A 15 -1.02 20.31 -5.44
CA TYR A 15 -2.17 20.57 -4.56
C TYR A 15 -2.63 19.34 -3.76
N GLU A 16 -1.99 18.21 -3.91
CA GLU A 16 -2.43 16.93 -3.33
C GLU A 16 -2.60 17.01 -1.80
N ASN A 17 -1.60 17.48 -1.08
CA ASN A 17 -1.67 17.62 0.37
C ASN A 17 -2.72 18.66 0.81
N LYS A 18 -2.84 19.74 0.07
CA LYS A 18 -3.82 20.79 0.35
C LYS A 18 -5.24 20.29 0.12
N VAL A 19 -5.46 19.52 -0.94
CA VAL A 19 -6.74 18.86 -1.22
C VAL A 19 -7.08 17.87 -0.12
N ALA A 20 -6.15 17.02 0.27
CA ALA A 20 -6.36 16.07 1.36
C ALA A 20 -6.77 16.77 2.66
N THR A 21 -6.06 17.81 3.06
CA THR A 21 -6.38 18.61 4.25
C THR A 21 -7.76 19.28 4.13
N ASN A 22 -8.09 19.82 2.97
CA ASN A 22 -9.37 20.47 2.74
C ASN A 22 -10.55 19.47 2.78
N ILE A 23 -10.35 18.26 2.27
CA ILE A 23 -11.34 17.18 2.37
C ILE A 23 -11.56 16.79 3.84
N GLU A 24 -10.50 16.59 4.60
CA GLU A 24 -10.57 16.27 6.03
C GLU A 24 -11.34 17.35 6.82
N LYS A 25 -11.05 18.62 6.55
CA LYS A 25 -11.77 19.74 7.15
C LYS A 25 -13.26 19.78 6.76
N ALA A 26 -13.58 19.51 5.50
CA ALA A 26 -14.97 19.47 5.04
C ALA A 26 -15.74 18.31 5.68
N VAL A 27 -15.11 17.15 5.84
CA VAL A 27 -15.68 15.99 6.53
C VAL A 27 -15.99 16.31 7.99
N GLU A 28 -15.05 16.94 8.68
CA GLU A 28 -15.22 17.36 10.07
C GLU A 28 -16.34 18.41 10.23
N ASN A 29 -16.33 19.46 9.40
CA ASN A 29 -17.30 20.55 9.45
C ASN A 29 -18.73 20.12 9.08
N ARG A 30 -18.86 19.17 8.17
CA ARG A 30 -20.16 18.67 7.69
C ARG A 30 -20.59 17.36 8.34
N LYS A 31 -19.80 16.82 9.25
CA LYS A 31 -20.03 15.55 9.95
C LYS A 31 -20.25 14.38 8.99
N LEU A 32 -19.35 14.25 8.01
CA LEU A 32 -19.41 13.22 6.97
C LEU A 32 -18.49 12.02 7.25
N GLN A 33 -18.07 11.83 8.49
CA GLN A 33 -17.15 10.74 8.87
C GLN A 33 -17.71 9.35 8.52
N ASP A 34 -19.02 9.21 8.50
CA ASP A 34 -19.70 7.96 8.11
C ASP A 34 -19.62 7.69 6.59
N LEU A 35 -19.46 8.74 5.79
CA LEU A 35 -19.40 8.64 4.34
C LEU A 35 -17.98 8.70 3.79
N ILE A 36 -17.14 9.54 4.36
CA ILE A 36 -15.73 9.71 3.96
C ILE A 36 -14.85 9.26 5.11
N CYS A 37 -14.27 8.08 5.00
CA CYS A 37 -13.57 7.40 6.09
C CYS A 37 -12.10 7.77 6.17
N GLU A 38 -11.42 7.89 5.03
CA GLU A 38 -9.99 8.12 4.97
C GLU A 38 -9.59 8.85 3.68
N VAL A 39 -8.54 9.68 3.78
CA VAL A 39 -7.93 10.38 2.65
C VAL A 39 -6.43 10.15 2.69
N ARG A 40 -5.84 9.71 1.59
CA ARG A 40 -4.39 9.50 1.48
C ARG A 40 -3.82 10.09 0.19
N VAL A 41 -2.63 10.66 0.33
CA VAL A 41 -1.78 11.02 -0.81
C VAL A 41 -0.78 9.88 -0.98
N PRO A 42 -0.75 9.19 -2.13
CA PRO A 42 0.18 8.08 -2.33
C PRO A 42 1.62 8.60 -2.38
N THR A 43 2.41 8.16 -1.40
CA THR A 43 3.83 8.50 -1.25
C THR A 43 4.66 7.24 -1.03
N GLU A 44 5.91 7.29 -1.46
CA GLU A 44 6.90 6.26 -1.15
C GLU A 44 8.11 6.90 -0.49
N THR A 45 8.76 6.18 0.40
CA THR A 45 10.02 6.60 1.01
C THR A 45 11.17 6.13 0.13
N VAL A 46 11.94 7.08 -0.40
CA VAL A 46 13.11 6.82 -1.24
C VAL A 46 14.35 7.29 -0.51
N VAL A 47 15.39 6.47 -0.52
CA VAL A 47 16.71 6.85 0.01
C VAL A 47 17.49 7.57 -1.08
N GLU A 48 17.71 8.86 -0.91
CA GLU A 48 18.59 9.64 -1.77
C GLU A 48 20.01 9.65 -1.20
N ILE A 49 20.99 9.35 -2.06
CA ILE A 49 22.41 9.44 -1.72
C ILE A 49 22.92 10.80 -2.19
N LYS A 50 23.30 11.66 -1.24
CA LYS A 50 23.96 12.92 -1.53
C LYS A 50 25.43 12.84 -1.14
N GLU A 51 26.31 13.20 -2.05
CA GLU A 51 27.72 13.34 -1.77
C GLU A 51 27.99 14.73 -1.21
N ASN A 52 28.59 14.78 -0.01
CA ASN A 52 29.02 16.05 0.57
C ASN A 52 30.29 16.49 -0.15
N LYS A 53 30.20 17.55 -0.94
CA LYS A 53 31.32 18.10 -1.72
C LYS A 53 32.52 18.57 -0.89
N LYS A 54 32.32 18.80 0.41
CA LYS A 54 33.41 19.25 1.32
C LYS A 54 34.17 18.10 1.95
N THR A 55 33.50 16.99 2.24
CA THR A 55 34.08 15.83 2.96
C THR A 55 34.20 14.58 2.11
N GLY A 56 33.57 14.55 0.93
CA GLY A 56 33.49 13.34 0.10
C GLY A 56 32.63 12.21 0.70
N ALA A 57 32.03 12.44 1.85
CA ALA A 57 31.16 11.46 2.50
C ALA A 57 29.81 11.37 1.79
N LYS A 58 29.31 10.14 1.61
CA LYS A 58 27.97 9.89 1.10
C LYS A 58 26.97 9.92 2.25
N GLU A 59 26.03 10.82 2.18
CA GLU A 59 24.95 10.93 3.14
C GLU A 59 23.69 10.26 2.59
N HIS A 60 23.08 9.38 3.38
CA HIS A 60 21.79 8.77 3.07
C HIS A 60 20.69 9.61 3.69
N LYS A 61 19.79 10.14 2.86
CA LYS A 61 18.62 10.90 3.30
C LYS A 61 17.35 10.21 2.84
N GLU A 62 16.48 9.91 3.79
CA GLU A 62 15.13 9.45 3.48
C GLU A 62 14.28 10.64 3.03
N VAL A 63 13.70 10.52 1.84
CA VAL A 63 12.83 11.54 1.26
C VAL A 63 11.51 10.89 0.85
N GLU A 64 10.42 11.49 1.28
CA GLU A 64 9.10 11.10 0.77
C GLU A 64 8.92 11.66 -0.64
N ARG A 65 8.61 10.77 -1.57
CA ARG A 65 8.31 11.13 -2.94
C ARG A 65 6.88 10.73 -3.29
N LYS A 66 6.14 11.60 -3.94
CA LYS A 66 4.80 11.28 -4.42
C LYS A 66 4.89 10.27 -5.57
N VAL A 67 4.23 9.13 -5.41
CA VAL A 67 4.21 8.05 -6.40
C VAL A 67 3.37 8.44 -7.61
N TYR A 68 2.23 9.10 -7.36
CA TYR A 68 1.30 9.56 -8.38
C TYR A 68 0.98 11.04 -8.19
N PRO A 69 1.82 11.96 -8.72
CA PRO A 69 1.55 13.39 -8.64
C PRO A 69 0.22 13.76 -9.29
N GLY A 70 -0.56 14.60 -8.63
CA GLY A 70 -1.88 15.02 -9.10
C GLY A 70 -3.02 14.06 -8.76
N TYR A 71 -2.80 13.06 -7.91
CA TYR A 71 -3.81 12.10 -7.48
C TYR A 71 -3.91 12.03 -5.95
N VAL A 72 -5.14 11.93 -5.47
CA VAL A 72 -5.46 11.70 -4.05
C VAL A 72 -6.41 10.51 -3.96
N MET A 73 -6.20 9.65 -3.01
CA MET A 73 -7.03 8.48 -2.75
C MET A 73 -7.97 8.73 -1.58
N ILE A 74 -9.22 8.38 -1.74
CA ILE A 74 -10.27 8.58 -0.75
C ILE A 74 -11.03 7.28 -0.54
N LYS A 75 -11.09 6.83 0.72
CA LYS A 75 -11.97 5.74 1.14
C LYS A 75 -13.31 6.32 1.56
N MET A 76 -14.33 6.05 0.79
CA MET A 76 -15.64 6.66 0.98
C MET A 76 -16.77 5.76 0.51
N ILE A 77 -17.96 6.03 1.05
CA ILE A 77 -19.21 5.51 0.50
C ILE A 77 -19.70 6.52 -0.52
N MET A 78 -19.85 6.10 -1.77
CA MET A 78 -20.27 6.98 -2.84
C MET A 78 -21.77 7.26 -2.77
N THR A 79 -22.10 8.50 -2.45
CA THR A 79 -23.44 9.07 -2.48
C THR A 79 -23.42 10.39 -3.21
N ASP A 80 -24.57 10.93 -3.57
CA ASP A 80 -24.65 12.26 -4.19
C ASP A 80 -24.03 13.33 -3.29
N ASP A 81 -24.27 13.25 -1.99
CA ASP A 81 -23.71 14.19 -1.01
C ASP A 81 -22.19 14.10 -0.90
N SER A 82 -21.64 12.89 -0.75
CA SER A 82 -20.19 12.68 -0.63
C SER A 82 -19.47 13.04 -1.94
N TRP A 83 -20.04 12.66 -3.06
CA TRP A 83 -19.53 13.02 -4.38
C TRP A 83 -19.46 14.56 -4.57
N TYR A 84 -20.55 15.23 -4.23
CA TYR A 84 -20.65 16.69 -4.37
C TYR A 84 -19.62 17.42 -3.49
N VAL A 85 -19.44 17.00 -2.25
CA VAL A 85 -18.48 17.59 -1.31
C VAL A 85 -17.06 17.46 -1.84
N VAL A 86 -16.65 16.27 -2.25
CA VAL A 86 -15.29 16.01 -2.77
C VAL A 86 -15.06 16.73 -4.09
N ARG A 87 -16.03 16.68 -4.99
CA ARG A 87 -15.96 17.34 -6.30
C ARG A 87 -15.77 18.86 -6.21
N ASN A 88 -16.31 19.49 -5.20
CA ASN A 88 -16.25 20.93 -4.98
C ASN A 88 -15.07 21.40 -4.10
N ILE A 89 -14.22 20.49 -3.67
CA ILE A 89 -12.99 20.86 -2.94
C ILE A 89 -12.05 21.62 -3.89
N ARG A 90 -11.51 22.73 -3.41
CA ARG A 90 -10.59 23.55 -4.17
C ARG A 90 -9.30 22.76 -4.49
N GLY A 91 -8.96 22.70 -5.77
CA GLY A 91 -7.81 21.96 -6.29
C GLY A 91 -8.20 20.61 -6.90
N VAL A 92 -9.41 20.13 -6.68
CA VAL A 92 -9.95 18.92 -7.30
C VAL A 92 -10.45 19.22 -8.71
N THR A 93 -9.96 18.46 -9.68
CA THR A 93 -10.42 18.54 -11.07
C THR A 93 -11.55 17.56 -11.37
N GLY A 94 -11.61 16.45 -10.67
CA GLY A 94 -12.66 15.45 -10.77
C GLY A 94 -12.23 14.08 -10.30
N PHE A 95 -13.19 13.15 -10.24
CA PHE A 95 -12.92 11.74 -9.99
C PHE A 95 -12.35 11.08 -11.24
N VAL A 96 -11.48 10.09 -11.02
CA VAL A 96 -10.98 9.24 -12.09
C VAL A 96 -12.03 8.20 -12.44
N GLY A 97 -12.38 8.14 -13.73
CA GLY A 97 -13.35 7.20 -14.25
C GLY A 97 -13.94 7.69 -15.58
N PRO A 98 -14.53 6.81 -16.39
CA PRO A 98 -15.13 7.20 -17.66
C PRO A 98 -16.40 8.04 -17.43
N GLY A 99 -16.55 9.13 -18.21
CA GLY A 99 -17.74 9.96 -18.19
C GLY A 99 -18.02 10.67 -16.88
N SER A 100 -17.00 11.03 -16.10
CA SER A 100 -17.10 11.66 -14.77
C SER A 100 -17.77 10.80 -13.70
N LYS A 101 -18.02 9.53 -13.98
CA LYS A 101 -18.50 8.57 -12.97
C LYS A 101 -17.31 7.99 -12.21
N PRO A 102 -17.28 8.13 -10.88
CA PRO A 102 -16.21 7.55 -10.10
C PRO A 102 -16.27 6.03 -10.15
N ILE A 103 -15.14 5.40 -10.42
CA ILE A 103 -14.98 3.94 -10.38
C ILE A 103 -14.14 3.60 -9.17
N PRO A 104 -14.61 2.70 -8.27
CA PRO A 104 -13.81 2.26 -7.15
C PRO A 104 -12.60 1.43 -7.61
N LEU A 105 -11.50 1.57 -6.86
CA LEU A 105 -10.34 0.71 -7.05
C LEU A 105 -10.68 -0.73 -6.70
N THR A 106 -10.09 -1.65 -7.44
CA THR A 106 -10.13 -3.07 -7.09
C THR A 106 -9.22 -3.36 -5.89
N GLU A 107 -9.44 -4.48 -5.21
CA GLU A 107 -8.59 -4.90 -4.10
C GLU A 107 -7.11 -5.01 -4.50
N ASP A 108 -6.83 -5.52 -5.69
CA ASP A 108 -5.47 -5.62 -6.23
C ASP A 108 -4.85 -4.25 -6.47
N GLU A 109 -5.59 -3.29 -6.98
CA GLU A 109 -5.12 -1.92 -7.18
C GLU A 109 -4.84 -1.23 -5.85
N VAL A 110 -5.69 -1.42 -4.85
CA VAL A 110 -5.51 -0.91 -3.49
C VAL A 110 -4.20 -1.42 -2.88
N LEU A 111 -3.93 -2.71 -3.01
CA LEU A 111 -2.69 -3.33 -2.51
C LEU A 111 -1.45 -2.83 -3.25
N ARG A 112 -1.51 -2.73 -4.58
CA ARG A 112 -0.40 -2.22 -5.40
C ARG A 112 -0.03 -0.77 -5.09
N LEU A 113 -1.03 0.03 -4.74
CA LEU A 113 -0.84 1.44 -4.40
C LEU A 113 -0.38 1.65 -2.95
N GLY A 114 -0.30 0.57 -2.16
CA GLY A 114 0.15 0.63 -0.77
C GLY A 114 -0.78 1.42 0.16
N VAL A 115 -2.04 1.59 -0.23
CA VAL A 115 -3.03 2.35 0.53
C VAL A 115 -3.54 1.55 1.72
N GLU A 116 -3.74 0.26 1.52
CA GLU A 116 -4.02 -0.71 2.59
C GLU A 116 -2.97 -1.81 2.52
N THR A 117 -2.50 -2.24 3.68
CA THR A 117 -1.66 -3.42 3.81
C THR A 117 -2.54 -4.63 4.06
N ARG A 118 -2.24 -5.72 3.39
CA ARG A 118 -2.84 -7.01 3.74
C ARG A 118 -2.33 -7.39 5.12
N GLU A 119 -3.23 -7.62 6.08
CA GLU A 119 -2.82 -8.30 7.30
C GLU A 119 -2.43 -9.73 6.93
N ILE A 120 -1.12 -9.98 6.88
CA ILE A 120 -0.62 -11.32 6.67
C ILE A 120 -0.70 -12.03 8.01
N ILE A 121 -1.68 -12.92 8.12
CA ILE A 121 -1.79 -13.78 9.29
C ILE A 121 -0.73 -14.87 9.14
N VAL A 122 0.35 -14.71 9.88
CA VAL A 122 1.40 -15.73 9.95
C VAL A 122 0.92 -16.88 10.81
N ASN A 123 0.59 -18.01 10.19
CA ASN A 123 0.10 -19.21 10.85
C ASN A 123 1.21 -20.22 11.20
N PHE A 124 2.46 -19.86 10.98
CA PHE A 124 3.62 -20.71 11.23
C PHE A 124 4.63 -20.00 12.14
N ALA A 125 5.43 -20.78 12.81
CA ALA A 125 6.50 -20.32 13.70
C ALA A 125 7.87 -20.82 13.22
N VAL A 126 8.93 -20.28 13.81
CA VAL A 126 10.29 -20.78 13.59
C VAL A 126 10.35 -22.28 13.95
N SER A 127 11.00 -23.04 13.11
CA SER A 127 11.12 -24.51 13.13
C SER A 127 9.91 -25.29 12.62
N ASP A 128 8.85 -24.62 12.20
CA ASP A 128 7.73 -25.28 11.54
C ASP A 128 8.08 -25.70 10.11
N SER A 129 7.46 -26.78 9.65
CA SER A 129 7.55 -27.20 8.25
C SER A 129 6.51 -26.45 7.43
N VAL A 130 6.95 -25.88 6.32
CA VAL A 130 6.11 -25.12 5.40
C VAL A 130 6.31 -25.59 3.96
N LYS A 131 5.30 -25.36 3.15
CA LYS A 131 5.33 -25.60 1.71
C LYS A 131 5.36 -24.28 0.98
N VAL A 132 6.23 -24.17 -0.01
CA VAL A 132 6.27 -23.00 -0.90
C VAL A 132 5.11 -23.10 -1.90
N THR A 133 4.30 -22.06 -1.96
CA THR A 133 3.07 -22.03 -2.78
C THR A 133 3.22 -21.24 -4.07
N ASP A 134 4.26 -20.42 -4.19
CA ASP A 134 4.48 -19.58 -5.38
C ASP A 134 5.98 -19.35 -5.64
N GLY A 135 6.31 -18.98 -6.85
CA GLY A 135 7.65 -18.67 -7.29
C GLY A 135 8.44 -19.87 -7.82
N TYR A 136 9.77 -19.73 -7.91
CA TYR A 136 10.66 -20.76 -8.46
C TYR A 136 10.72 -22.05 -7.65
N LEU A 137 10.34 -21.98 -6.38
CA LEU A 137 10.41 -23.08 -5.44
C LEU A 137 9.03 -23.66 -5.11
N GLU A 138 8.01 -23.31 -5.87
CA GLU A 138 6.66 -23.83 -5.69
C GLU A 138 6.65 -25.35 -5.58
N GLY A 139 6.00 -25.86 -4.53
CA GLY A 139 5.92 -27.29 -4.25
C GLY A 139 7.05 -27.86 -3.38
N PHE A 140 8.11 -27.12 -3.12
CA PHE A 140 9.16 -27.52 -2.19
C PHE A 140 8.70 -27.36 -0.75
N ILE A 141 9.20 -28.25 0.10
CA ILE A 141 8.96 -28.24 1.54
C ILE A 141 10.24 -27.82 2.24
N GLY A 142 10.10 -26.91 3.18
CA GLY A 142 11.23 -26.42 3.95
C GLY A 142 10.88 -26.21 5.42
N THR A 143 11.89 -25.85 6.19
CA THR A 143 11.77 -25.51 7.61
C THR A 143 12.00 -24.02 7.80
N VAL A 144 11.13 -23.37 8.56
CA VAL A 144 11.24 -21.93 8.86
C VAL A 144 12.40 -21.68 9.82
N GLU A 145 13.35 -20.87 9.39
CA GLU A 145 14.52 -20.48 10.20
C GLU A 145 14.32 -19.12 10.87
N HIS A 146 13.70 -18.18 10.16
CA HIS A 146 13.49 -16.83 10.66
C HIS A 146 12.28 -16.19 9.99
N ILE A 147 11.56 -15.37 10.75
CA ILE A 147 10.38 -14.64 10.28
C ILE A 147 10.58 -13.14 10.55
N GLU A 148 10.46 -12.32 9.52
CA GLU A 148 10.56 -10.85 9.60
C GLU A 148 9.23 -10.23 9.13
N PRO A 149 8.20 -10.17 10.00
CA PRO A 149 6.89 -9.65 9.61
C PRO A 149 6.91 -8.19 9.14
N GLU A 150 7.83 -7.40 9.68
CA GLU A 150 7.99 -5.98 9.33
C GLU A 150 8.44 -5.77 7.88
N ASN A 151 9.18 -6.73 7.35
CA ASN A 151 9.71 -6.71 5.98
C ASN A 151 8.95 -7.64 5.03
N ASP A 152 7.89 -8.28 5.51
CA ASP A 152 7.13 -9.28 4.76
C ASP A 152 7.97 -10.47 4.26
N LEU A 153 8.98 -10.84 5.04
CA LEU A 153 9.96 -11.85 4.67
C LEU A 153 9.99 -13.04 5.64
N VAL A 154 10.24 -14.21 5.09
CA VAL A 154 10.52 -15.44 5.81
C VAL A 154 11.75 -16.13 5.21
N ARG A 155 12.63 -16.61 6.08
CA ARG A 155 13.78 -17.43 5.69
C ARG A 155 13.47 -18.89 5.96
N VAL A 156 13.54 -19.68 4.91
CA VAL A 156 13.20 -21.11 4.93
C VAL A 156 14.38 -21.91 4.40
N THR A 157 14.74 -22.97 5.11
CA THR A 157 15.72 -23.96 4.63
C THR A 157 15.00 -25.01 3.82
N VAL A 158 15.30 -25.07 2.53
CA VAL A 158 14.71 -26.02 1.57
C VAL A 158 15.76 -27.05 1.19
N SER A 159 15.40 -28.32 1.19
CA SER A 159 16.29 -29.39 0.72
C SER A 159 16.16 -29.53 -0.80
N MET A 160 17.24 -29.25 -1.50
CA MET A 160 17.36 -29.34 -2.95
C MET A 160 18.53 -30.25 -3.33
N MET A 161 18.28 -31.28 -4.12
CA MET A 161 19.33 -32.21 -4.62
C MET A 161 20.25 -32.78 -3.51
N GLY A 162 19.67 -33.05 -2.33
CA GLY A 162 20.42 -33.55 -1.18
C GLY A 162 21.23 -32.51 -0.41
N LYS A 163 21.03 -31.22 -0.71
CA LYS A 163 21.63 -30.09 0.00
C LYS A 163 20.57 -29.16 0.56
N ASP A 164 20.81 -28.70 1.78
CA ASP A 164 19.95 -27.71 2.41
C ASP A 164 20.41 -26.30 1.96
N VAL A 165 19.46 -25.54 1.45
CA VAL A 165 19.67 -24.18 0.97
C VAL A 165 18.74 -23.24 1.71
N LEU A 166 19.29 -22.18 2.29
CA LEU A 166 18.52 -21.11 2.90
C LEU A 166 18.01 -20.19 1.80
N VAL A 167 16.70 -20.02 1.72
CA VAL A 167 16.03 -19.11 0.78
C VAL A 167 15.20 -18.08 1.51
N GLU A 168 15.10 -16.91 0.92
CA GLU A 168 14.28 -15.81 1.41
C GLU A 168 13.03 -15.70 0.54
N LEU A 169 11.87 -15.73 1.16
CA LEU A 169 10.55 -15.72 0.52
C LEU A 169 9.66 -14.68 1.17
N GLU A 170 8.64 -14.26 0.46
CA GLU A 170 7.57 -13.44 1.04
C GLU A 170 6.65 -14.32 1.90
N LEU A 171 6.06 -13.73 2.94
CA LEU A 171 5.22 -14.48 3.90
C LEU A 171 4.00 -15.12 3.26
N ASP A 172 3.48 -14.56 2.17
CA ASP A 172 2.35 -15.09 1.43
C ASP A 172 2.72 -16.23 0.44
N GLN A 173 4.02 -16.45 0.23
CA GLN A 173 4.53 -17.52 -0.65
C GLN A 173 4.70 -18.87 0.04
N VAL A 174 4.41 -18.94 1.33
CA VAL A 174 4.53 -20.18 2.13
C VAL A 174 3.27 -20.45 2.93
N GLU A 175 2.94 -21.71 3.09
CA GLU A 175 1.84 -22.16 3.93
C GLU A 175 2.27 -23.29 4.85
N THR A 176 1.58 -23.46 6.00
CA THR A 176 1.83 -24.56 6.91
C THR A 176 1.51 -25.91 6.28
N LEU A 177 2.33 -26.92 6.60
CA LEU A 177 1.99 -28.31 6.33
C LEU A 177 1.12 -28.83 7.46
N ASP A 178 -0.12 -29.20 7.14
CA ASP A 178 -1.00 -29.95 8.05
C ASP A 178 -0.59 -31.43 8.15
#